data_9009034f29ec2105ea98b0e6188e4f2f
#
_entry.id   9009034f29ec2105ea98b0e6188e4f2f
#
_cell.length_a   1.000
_cell.length_b   1.000
_cell.length_c   1.000
_cell.angle_alpha   90.00
_cell.angle_beta   90.00
_cell.angle_gamma   90.00
#
_symmetry.space_group_name_H-M   'P 1'
#
loop_
_entity.id
_entity.type
_entity.pdbx_description
1 polymer ?
#
loop_
_entity_poly.entity_id
_entity_poly.type
_entity_poly.pdbx_seq_one_letter_code
_entity_poly.pdbx_strand_id
1 'polypeptide(L)'
;MKRYIASIFLVLVLFSMELYSQVHKDIEIENKILTAVQKYNENEFEEARAILTEVLLADDGYDAAWYYQAMISVMENDAEFAQECLRNAISLDPENYWYRYRLATLYSHTDQMDLAIDLYENLMNDFPKKSQLYYEMADIYLQNGDYEKALLTAEEIENEFGMSEALTIYQYRIAYLSGNKERALQSLTKYNNQYSSPTILCLLADNEMQEYKDSTALTYYEEALDLDSSFAPALLGKAEVYRITFRYDEYFQNLYIYLKTDGADAIAKTGYLETLLDNCESNFLVSFSPQLDVAMEILTDLYPKESCVYSLKGLYYTYTQRFDEAQLQFQQNARENEDDIEATVTFLRFLWVAEKWKELSAEGLAAFERFPYETLFPEMACIGYYNLGDYNNALECCKTILDNLGEDEQKYASTLSTMGDIYYHLEETKKAYKCYDAVLKITPEDPYVLNNYAYFLALEKRNLKKAHEMSRKTVEAEPDNATYLDTFGWILYLQGKPQEAKPLFKKALLHGGRESSVILDHYAEVLYSLGEYDMAFVYWNLALQKDNGDVPGLKEKVEARRQEAKK
;
A
#
# COMPACT_ATOMS: atom_id res chain seq x y z
N MET A 1 -84.79 -5.54 36.40
CA MET A 1 -83.97 -6.64 35.88
C MET A 1 -83.72 -6.56 34.37
N LYS A 2 -84.74 -6.49 33.47
CA LYS A 2 -84.53 -6.43 32.00
C LYS A 2 -83.65 -5.25 31.51
N ARG A 3 -83.76 -4.03 32.08
CA ARG A 3 -82.92 -2.88 31.73
C ARG A 3 -81.51 -3.02 32.18
N TYR A 4 -81.19 -3.66 33.30
CA TYR A 4 -79.80 -3.94 33.74
C TYR A 4 -79.15 -4.99 32.88
N ILE A 5 -79.91 -6.04 32.45
CA ILE A 5 -79.38 -7.07 31.54
C ILE A 5 -79.04 -6.48 30.16
N ALA A 6 -79.89 -5.57 29.63
CA ALA A 6 -79.67 -4.89 28.38
C ALA A 6 -78.41 -3.94 28.42
N SER A 7 -78.22 -3.26 29.56
CA SER A 7 -77.04 -2.41 29.76
C SER A 7 -75.77 -3.24 29.88
N ILE A 8 -75.76 -4.35 30.56
CA ILE A 8 -74.61 -5.28 30.65
C ILE A 8 -74.29 -5.86 29.26
N PHE A 9 -75.31 -6.27 28.51
CA PHE A 9 -75.14 -6.81 27.17
C PHE A 9 -74.57 -5.75 26.22
N LEU A 10 -75.04 -4.51 26.29
CA LEU A 10 -74.49 -3.39 25.49
C LEU A 10 -73.03 -3.11 25.83
N VAL A 11 -72.65 -3.13 27.11
CA VAL A 11 -71.24 -2.96 27.55
C VAL A 11 -70.38 -4.12 27.05
N LEU A 12 -70.86 -5.36 27.12
CA LEU A 12 -70.11 -6.52 26.57
C LEU A 12 -69.94 -6.47 25.05
N VAL A 13 -70.97 -5.99 24.31
CA VAL A 13 -70.89 -5.83 22.85
C VAL A 13 -69.89 -4.70 22.49
N LEU A 14 -69.96 -3.58 23.20
CA LEU A 14 -68.98 -2.50 22.99
C LEU A 14 -67.54 -2.93 23.29
N PHE A 15 -67.35 -3.63 24.41
CA PHE A 15 -66.05 -4.18 24.78
C PHE A 15 -65.53 -5.22 23.77
N SER A 16 -66.41 -6.07 23.23
CA SER A 16 -66.05 -7.03 22.18
C SER A 16 -65.76 -6.37 20.85
N MET A 17 -66.43 -5.25 20.52
CA MET A 17 -66.11 -4.44 19.32
C MET A 17 -64.80 -3.70 19.46
N GLU A 18 -64.49 -3.14 20.63
CA GLU A 18 -63.18 -2.52 20.92
C GLU A 18 -62.06 -3.56 20.84
N LEU A 19 -62.23 -4.73 21.46
CA LEU A 19 -61.26 -5.81 21.41
C LEU A 19 -61.03 -6.32 19.98
N TYR A 20 -62.10 -6.47 19.18
CA TYR A 20 -62.00 -6.86 17.77
C TYR A 20 -61.28 -5.80 16.94
N SER A 21 -61.56 -4.52 17.18
CA SER A 21 -60.88 -3.40 16.51
C SER A 21 -59.40 -3.33 16.85
N GLN A 22 -59.04 -3.58 18.13
CA GLN A 22 -57.67 -3.63 18.59
C GLN A 22 -56.91 -4.79 17.93
N VAL A 23 -57.44 -6.01 17.98
CA VAL A 23 -56.82 -7.19 17.33
C VAL A 23 -56.62 -6.98 15.84
N HIS A 24 -57.57 -6.34 15.16
CA HIS A 24 -57.44 -6.06 13.73
C HIS A 24 -56.34 -5.04 13.44
N LYS A 25 -56.18 -4.03 14.29
CA LYS A 25 -55.12 -3.03 14.21
C LYS A 25 -53.75 -3.65 14.45
N ASP A 26 -53.64 -4.52 15.46
CA ASP A 26 -52.37 -5.20 15.79
C ASP A 26 -51.92 -6.10 14.63
N ILE A 27 -52.81 -6.86 14.00
CA ILE A 27 -52.53 -7.68 12.81
C ILE A 27 -52.07 -6.81 11.62
N GLU A 28 -52.68 -5.65 11.42
CA GLU A 28 -52.26 -4.73 10.34
C GLU A 28 -50.86 -4.21 10.56
N ILE A 29 -50.52 -3.82 11.79
CA ILE A 29 -49.17 -3.35 12.16
C ILE A 29 -48.14 -4.45 12.02
N GLU A 30 -48.41 -5.67 12.50
CA GLU A 30 -47.52 -6.83 12.34
C GLU A 30 -47.25 -7.12 10.85
N ASN A 31 -48.25 -7.04 9.99
CA ASN A 31 -48.08 -7.22 8.54
C ASN A 31 -47.19 -6.12 7.93
N LYS A 32 -47.29 -4.86 8.38
CA LYS A 32 -46.38 -3.78 7.96
C LYS A 32 -44.96 -4.05 8.39
N ILE A 33 -44.74 -4.51 9.62
CA ILE A 33 -43.40 -4.89 10.10
C ILE A 33 -42.82 -6.02 9.24
N LEU A 34 -43.58 -7.07 8.94
CA LEU A 34 -43.16 -8.15 8.07
C LEU A 34 -42.79 -7.65 6.66
N THR A 35 -43.56 -6.71 6.12
CA THR A 35 -43.27 -6.07 4.82
C THR A 35 -41.99 -5.27 4.90
N ALA A 36 -41.76 -4.52 5.96
CA ALA A 36 -40.53 -3.76 6.17
C ALA A 36 -39.29 -4.68 6.29
N VAL A 37 -39.45 -5.82 7.00
CA VAL A 37 -38.37 -6.84 7.10
C VAL A 37 -38.06 -7.45 5.74
N GLN A 38 -39.09 -7.70 4.92
CA GLN A 38 -38.86 -8.16 3.54
C GLN A 38 -38.08 -7.12 2.73
N LYS A 39 -38.48 -5.85 2.77
CA LYS A 39 -37.78 -4.75 2.10
C LYS A 39 -36.33 -4.59 2.58
N TYR A 40 -36.10 -4.70 3.89
CA TYR A 40 -34.75 -4.72 4.46
C TYR A 40 -33.88 -5.85 3.87
N ASN A 41 -34.42 -7.06 3.75
CA ASN A 41 -33.72 -8.22 3.18
C ASN A 41 -33.49 -8.09 1.66
N GLU A 42 -34.30 -7.30 0.97
CA GLU A 42 -34.15 -6.93 -0.45
C GLU A 42 -33.16 -5.75 -0.65
N ASN A 43 -32.56 -5.23 0.42
CA ASN A 43 -31.72 -4.03 0.48
C ASN A 43 -32.44 -2.72 0.08
N GLU A 44 -33.77 -2.69 0.13
CA GLU A 44 -34.59 -1.50 -0.11
C GLU A 44 -34.78 -0.71 1.20
N PHE A 45 -33.67 -0.19 1.75
CA PHE A 45 -33.59 0.38 3.09
C PHE A 45 -34.48 1.61 3.28
N GLU A 46 -34.61 2.48 2.29
CA GLU A 46 -35.48 3.67 2.34
C GLU A 46 -36.95 3.30 2.49
N GLU A 47 -37.43 2.29 1.72
CA GLU A 47 -38.81 1.82 1.81
C GLU A 47 -39.09 1.13 3.15
N ALA A 48 -38.14 0.28 3.60
CA ALA A 48 -38.22 -0.36 4.90
C ALA A 48 -38.30 0.67 6.03
N ARG A 49 -37.46 1.69 6.01
CA ARG A 49 -37.43 2.79 6.97
C ARG A 49 -38.76 3.55 7.01
N ALA A 50 -39.30 3.88 5.84
CA ALA A 50 -40.57 4.61 5.74
C ALA A 50 -41.71 3.83 6.40
N ILE A 51 -41.83 2.52 6.13
CA ILE A 51 -42.84 1.65 6.73
C ILE A 51 -42.66 1.53 8.26
N LEU A 52 -41.40 1.32 8.73
CA LEU A 52 -41.13 1.22 10.17
C LEU A 52 -41.42 2.52 10.91
N THR A 53 -41.12 3.66 10.29
CA THR A 53 -41.42 4.99 10.83
C THR A 53 -42.96 5.17 10.97
N GLU A 54 -43.72 4.78 9.96
CA GLU A 54 -45.18 4.81 10.02
C GLU A 54 -45.73 3.94 11.18
N VAL A 55 -45.16 2.73 11.36
CA VAL A 55 -45.51 1.84 12.45
C VAL A 55 -45.25 2.49 13.81
N LEU A 56 -44.02 3.01 14.02
CA LEU A 56 -43.62 3.60 15.30
C LEU A 56 -44.34 4.91 15.62
N LEU A 57 -44.77 5.67 14.61
CA LEU A 57 -45.65 6.84 14.80
C LEU A 57 -47.08 6.45 15.20
N ALA A 58 -47.58 5.29 14.78
CA ALA A 58 -48.89 4.78 15.11
C ALA A 58 -48.91 4.11 16.49
N ASP A 59 -47.83 3.41 16.84
CA ASP A 59 -47.63 2.74 18.11
C ASP A 59 -46.15 2.40 18.29
N ASP A 60 -45.50 2.96 19.30
CA ASP A 60 -44.07 2.77 19.61
C ASP A 60 -43.77 1.52 20.45
N GLY A 61 -44.80 0.73 20.78
CA GLY A 61 -44.71 -0.49 21.56
C GLY A 61 -44.22 -1.73 20.80
N TYR A 62 -43.79 -1.59 19.54
CA TYR A 62 -43.30 -2.73 18.74
C TYR A 62 -41.76 -2.79 18.72
N ASP A 63 -41.21 -3.64 19.56
CA ASP A 63 -39.77 -3.87 19.73
C ASP A 63 -39.06 -4.23 18.42
N ALA A 64 -39.64 -5.10 17.59
CA ALA A 64 -39.11 -5.47 16.28
C ALA A 64 -38.99 -4.28 15.32
N ALA A 65 -39.90 -3.31 15.37
CA ALA A 65 -39.84 -2.12 14.54
C ALA A 65 -38.63 -1.25 14.92
N TRP A 66 -38.40 -1.06 16.21
CA TRP A 66 -37.18 -0.38 16.70
C TRP A 66 -35.91 -1.12 16.33
N TYR A 67 -35.90 -2.44 16.44
CA TYR A 67 -34.72 -3.25 16.06
C TYR A 67 -34.36 -3.10 14.59
N TYR A 68 -35.30 -3.24 13.67
CA TYR A 68 -34.99 -3.09 12.23
C TYR A 68 -34.67 -1.65 11.85
N GLN A 69 -35.27 -0.65 12.53
CA GLN A 69 -34.86 0.75 12.37
C GLN A 69 -33.38 0.94 12.74
N ALA A 70 -32.94 0.32 13.85
CA ALA A 70 -31.53 0.33 14.24
C ALA A 70 -30.63 -0.34 13.21
N MET A 71 -31.04 -1.48 12.66
CA MET A 71 -30.24 -2.20 11.65
C MET A 71 -30.05 -1.37 10.38
N ILE A 72 -31.09 -0.66 9.94
CA ILE A 72 -30.99 0.27 8.80
C ILE A 72 -30.02 1.42 9.14
N SER A 73 -30.13 2.00 10.34
CA SER A 73 -29.26 3.10 10.77
C SER A 73 -27.79 2.69 10.86
N VAL A 74 -27.49 1.46 11.25
CA VAL A 74 -26.11 0.91 11.20
C VAL A 74 -25.59 0.87 9.76
N MET A 75 -26.41 0.45 8.80
CA MET A 75 -26.01 0.42 7.37
C MET A 75 -25.74 1.81 6.79
N GLU A 76 -26.39 2.83 7.34
CA GLU A 76 -26.20 4.24 6.96
C GLU A 76 -25.10 4.96 7.76
N ASN A 77 -24.39 4.25 8.63
CA ASN A 77 -23.38 4.78 9.56
C ASN A 77 -23.92 5.81 10.57
N ASP A 78 -25.22 5.78 10.88
CA ASP A 78 -25.83 6.58 11.95
C ASP A 78 -25.85 5.77 13.27
N ALA A 79 -24.67 5.69 13.89
CA ALA A 79 -24.49 4.91 15.11
C ALA A 79 -25.28 5.46 16.32
N GLU A 80 -25.48 6.77 16.41
CA GLU A 80 -26.17 7.41 17.52
C GLU A 80 -27.65 7.05 17.51
N PHE A 81 -28.31 7.18 16.38
CA PHE A 81 -29.71 6.81 16.22
C PHE A 81 -29.92 5.29 16.32
N ALA A 82 -28.99 4.49 15.81
CA ALA A 82 -29.01 3.03 15.97
C ALA A 82 -28.99 2.61 17.45
N GLN A 83 -28.13 3.23 18.27
CA GLN A 83 -28.09 2.99 19.72
C GLN A 83 -29.39 3.36 20.42
N GLU A 84 -30.00 4.50 20.04
CA GLU A 84 -31.31 4.92 20.58
C GLU A 84 -32.38 3.88 20.27
N CYS A 85 -32.48 3.45 19.01
CA CYS A 85 -33.43 2.45 18.57
C CYS A 85 -33.24 1.10 19.29
N LEU A 86 -31.99 0.64 19.45
CA LEU A 86 -31.72 -0.60 20.18
C LEU A 86 -32.08 -0.49 21.66
N ARG A 87 -31.83 0.65 22.32
CA ARG A 87 -32.27 0.87 23.69
C ARG A 87 -33.80 0.82 23.84
N ASN A 88 -34.54 1.38 22.88
CA ASN A 88 -35.98 1.31 22.84
C ASN A 88 -36.45 -0.14 22.67
N ALA A 89 -35.87 -0.90 21.74
CA ALA A 89 -36.20 -2.32 21.56
C ALA A 89 -35.93 -3.14 22.83
N ILE A 90 -34.79 -2.92 23.51
CA ILE A 90 -34.47 -3.59 24.80
C ILE A 90 -35.42 -3.18 25.90
N SER A 91 -35.89 -1.93 25.96
CA SER A 91 -36.84 -1.49 26.97
C SER A 91 -38.18 -2.21 26.85
N LEU A 92 -38.56 -2.63 25.63
CA LEU A 92 -39.81 -3.35 25.35
C LEU A 92 -39.65 -4.87 25.54
N ASP A 93 -38.51 -5.44 25.16
CA ASP A 93 -38.17 -6.86 25.38
C ASP A 93 -36.73 -6.98 25.95
N PRO A 94 -36.58 -6.86 27.30
CA PRO A 94 -35.25 -6.88 27.95
C PRO A 94 -34.54 -8.24 27.88
N GLU A 95 -35.28 -9.32 27.69
CA GLU A 95 -34.72 -10.68 27.63
C GLU A 95 -34.25 -11.06 26.23
N ASN A 96 -34.49 -10.24 25.23
CA ASN A 96 -34.11 -10.53 23.85
C ASN A 96 -32.60 -10.50 23.66
N TYR A 97 -32.05 -11.65 23.35
CA TYR A 97 -30.63 -11.84 23.11
C TYR A 97 -30.10 -10.92 22.00
N TRP A 98 -30.81 -10.86 20.85
CA TRP A 98 -30.32 -10.17 19.66
C TRP A 98 -30.24 -8.65 19.83
N TYR A 99 -31.20 -8.06 20.55
CA TYR A 99 -31.22 -6.61 20.79
C TYR A 99 -30.03 -6.20 21.66
N ARG A 100 -29.81 -6.93 22.75
CA ARG A 100 -28.67 -6.71 23.66
C ARG A 100 -27.34 -6.98 22.99
N TYR A 101 -27.25 -8.08 22.22
CA TYR A 101 -26.03 -8.43 21.49
C TYR A 101 -25.66 -7.36 20.43
N ARG A 102 -26.64 -6.90 19.65
CA ARG A 102 -26.40 -5.84 18.66
C ARG A 102 -25.98 -4.52 19.29
N LEU A 103 -26.57 -4.15 20.44
CA LEU A 103 -26.17 -2.94 21.15
C LEU A 103 -24.74 -3.07 21.71
N ALA A 104 -24.38 -4.23 22.27
CA ALA A 104 -23.03 -4.49 22.75
C ALA A 104 -21.99 -4.39 21.62
N THR A 105 -22.28 -5.01 20.46
CA THR A 105 -21.44 -4.92 19.26
C THR A 105 -21.33 -3.47 18.78
N LEU A 106 -22.41 -2.70 18.78
CA LEU A 106 -22.39 -1.30 18.35
C LEU A 106 -21.56 -0.43 19.30
N TYR A 107 -21.65 -0.65 20.60
CA TYR A 107 -20.80 0.03 21.60
C TYR A 107 -19.30 -0.26 21.37
N SER A 108 -18.94 -1.51 21.10
CA SER A 108 -17.58 -1.92 20.79
C SER A 108 -17.04 -1.18 19.54
N HIS A 109 -17.85 -1.05 18.48
CA HIS A 109 -17.45 -0.37 17.24
C HIS A 109 -17.46 1.16 17.32
N THR A 110 -18.07 1.74 18.35
CA THR A 110 -18.14 3.20 18.58
C THR A 110 -17.27 3.66 19.75
N ASP A 111 -16.26 2.87 20.10
CA ASP A 111 -15.28 3.17 21.15
C ASP A 111 -15.89 3.38 22.55
N GLN A 112 -17.07 2.78 22.81
CA GLN A 112 -17.76 2.80 24.09
C GLN A 112 -17.52 1.48 24.85
N MET A 113 -16.22 1.15 25.05
CA MET A 113 -15.78 -0.17 25.52
C MET A 113 -16.38 -0.58 26.87
N ASP A 114 -16.47 0.33 27.84
CA ASP A 114 -17.04 0.02 29.17
C ASP A 114 -18.51 -0.43 29.06
N LEU A 115 -19.29 0.24 28.21
CA LEU A 115 -20.71 -0.15 27.99
C LEU A 115 -20.84 -1.47 27.24
N ALA A 116 -19.92 -1.75 26.32
CA ALA A 116 -19.87 -3.03 25.63
C ALA A 116 -19.55 -4.16 26.60
N ILE A 117 -18.54 -4.00 27.45
CA ILE A 117 -18.14 -4.98 28.47
C ILE A 117 -19.30 -5.29 29.42
N ASP A 118 -19.91 -4.26 30.01
CA ASP A 118 -21.04 -4.45 30.92
C ASP A 118 -22.19 -5.26 30.29
N LEU A 119 -22.48 -4.99 29.02
CA LEU A 119 -23.56 -5.64 28.31
C LEU A 119 -23.20 -7.08 27.89
N TYR A 120 -21.95 -7.33 27.48
CA TYR A 120 -21.49 -8.69 27.20
C TYR A 120 -21.40 -9.55 28.48
N GLU A 121 -20.94 -9.01 29.62
CA GLU A 121 -20.95 -9.73 30.91
C GLU A 121 -22.36 -10.17 31.28
N ASN A 122 -23.36 -9.28 31.15
CA ASN A 122 -24.76 -9.63 31.39
C ASN A 122 -25.25 -10.72 30.41
N LEU A 123 -24.89 -10.63 29.12
CA LEU A 123 -25.24 -11.65 28.12
C LEU A 123 -24.60 -13.00 28.42
N MET A 124 -23.31 -13.02 28.84
CA MET A 124 -22.62 -14.26 29.24
C MET A 124 -23.27 -14.92 30.45
N ASN A 125 -23.72 -14.14 31.43
CA ASN A 125 -24.44 -14.67 32.60
C ASN A 125 -25.77 -15.30 32.20
N ASP A 126 -26.54 -14.67 31.31
CA ASP A 126 -27.85 -15.14 30.88
C ASP A 126 -27.75 -16.29 29.85
N PHE A 127 -26.69 -16.28 29.02
CA PHE A 127 -26.47 -17.23 27.92
C PHE A 127 -25.10 -17.91 27.98
N PRO A 128 -24.71 -18.59 29.06
CA PRO A 128 -23.34 -19.07 29.28
C PRO A 128 -22.85 -20.14 28.27
N LYS A 129 -23.77 -20.73 27.50
CA LYS A 129 -23.43 -21.75 26.48
C LYS A 129 -23.14 -21.17 25.10
N LYS A 130 -23.10 -19.84 24.95
CA LYS A 130 -22.79 -19.17 23.70
C LYS A 130 -21.32 -18.77 23.66
N SER A 131 -20.45 -19.64 23.12
CA SER A 131 -19.01 -19.41 23.03
C SER A 131 -18.65 -18.11 22.32
N GLN A 132 -19.46 -17.66 21.36
CA GLN A 132 -19.23 -16.42 20.65
C GLN A 132 -19.11 -15.20 21.56
N LEU A 133 -19.91 -15.14 22.65
CA LEU A 133 -19.87 -14.03 23.60
C LEU A 133 -18.50 -13.90 24.27
N TYR A 134 -17.89 -15.03 24.59
CA TYR A 134 -16.55 -15.07 25.19
C TYR A 134 -15.46 -14.63 24.21
N TYR A 135 -15.56 -15.01 22.94
CA TYR A 135 -14.63 -14.52 21.91
C TYR A 135 -14.76 -13.00 21.71
N GLU A 136 -15.99 -12.49 21.60
CA GLU A 136 -16.24 -11.04 21.49
C GLU A 136 -15.67 -10.27 22.70
N MET A 137 -15.87 -10.81 23.91
CA MET A 137 -15.32 -10.21 25.12
C MET A 137 -13.79 -10.23 25.13
N ALA A 138 -13.16 -11.34 24.74
CA ALA A 138 -11.72 -11.45 24.64
C ALA A 138 -11.15 -10.47 23.60
N ASP A 139 -11.84 -10.31 22.46
CA ASP A 139 -11.44 -9.36 21.41
C ASP A 139 -11.57 -7.90 21.87
N ILE A 140 -12.60 -7.56 22.67
CA ILE A 140 -12.73 -6.23 23.29
C ILE A 140 -11.54 -5.97 24.23
N TYR A 141 -11.17 -6.92 25.08
CA TYR A 141 -10.02 -6.79 25.95
C TYR A 141 -8.71 -6.65 25.17
N LEU A 142 -8.57 -7.36 24.02
CA LEU A 142 -7.42 -7.21 23.13
C LEU A 142 -7.35 -5.81 22.54
N GLN A 143 -8.45 -5.27 22.04
CA GLN A 143 -8.53 -3.92 21.47
C GLN A 143 -8.19 -2.86 22.52
N ASN A 144 -8.60 -3.08 23.75
CA ASN A 144 -8.32 -2.19 24.88
C ASN A 144 -6.88 -2.37 25.46
N GLY A 145 -6.10 -3.32 24.93
CA GLY A 145 -4.74 -3.63 25.41
C GLY A 145 -4.69 -4.40 26.72
N ASP A 146 -5.83 -4.90 27.23
CA ASP A 146 -5.90 -5.70 28.47
C ASP A 146 -5.67 -7.19 28.17
N TYR A 147 -4.45 -7.51 27.73
CA TYR A 147 -4.08 -8.87 27.32
C TYR A 147 -4.30 -9.92 28.39
N GLU A 148 -4.16 -9.55 29.68
CA GLU A 148 -4.36 -10.49 30.78
C GLU A 148 -5.82 -10.92 30.88
N LYS A 149 -6.76 -9.97 30.81
CA LYS A 149 -8.19 -10.31 30.80
C LYS A 149 -8.59 -11.07 29.54
N ALA A 150 -8.05 -10.66 28.38
CA ALA A 150 -8.30 -11.39 27.13
C ALA A 150 -7.88 -12.86 27.26
N LEU A 151 -6.72 -13.12 27.86
CA LEU A 151 -6.22 -14.48 28.04
C LEU A 151 -7.02 -15.27 29.08
N LEU A 152 -7.42 -14.65 30.17
CA LEU A 152 -8.31 -15.29 31.18
C LEU A 152 -9.65 -15.67 30.54
N THR A 153 -10.24 -14.79 29.73
CA THR A 153 -11.48 -15.09 29.00
C THR A 153 -11.28 -16.24 28.00
N ALA A 154 -10.14 -16.29 27.31
CA ALA A 154 -9.82 -17.41 26.42
C ALA A 154 -9.62 -18.74 27.19
N GLU A 155 -9.12 -18.71 28.42
CA GLU A 155 -9.06 -19.88 29.31
C GLU A 155 -10.46 -20.30 29.80
N GLU A 156 -11.37 -19.36 30.02
CA GLU A 156 -12.78 -19.69 30.31
C GLU A 156 -13.44 -20.40 29.13
N ILE A 157 -13.14 -19.98 27.88
CA ILE A 157 -13.61 -20.71 26.68
C ILE A 157 -13.13 -22.16 26.71
N GLU A 158 -11.87 -22.40 27.04
CA GLU A 158 -11.31 -23.75 27.13
C GLU A 158 -12.01 -24.59 28.21
N ASN A 159 -12.26 -23.98 29.36
CA ASN A 159 -12.91 -24.68 30.49
C ASN A 159 -14.36 -25.04 30.19
N GLU A 160 -15.12 -24.15 29.54
CA GLU A 160 -16.56 -24.35 29.30
C GLU A 160 -16.86 -25.16 28.02
N PHE A 161 -16.03 -24.97 26.97
CA PHE A 161 -16.29 -25.52 25.63
C PHE A 161 -15.25 -26.56 25.19
N GLY A 162 -14.19 -26.72 25.95
CA GLY A 162 -13.10 -27.64 25.64
C GLY A 162 -11.99 -27.04 24.78
N MET A 163 -10.92 -27.78 24.68
CA MET A 163 -9.72 -27.42 23.92
C MET A 163 -9.93 -27.66 22.42
N SER A 164 -9.52 -26.71 21.60
CA SER A 164 -9.47 -26.85 20.15
C SER A 164 -8.18 -26.21 19.59
N GLU A 165 -7.77 -26.62 18.40
CA GLU A 165 -6.59 -26.04 17.73
C GLU A 165 -6.75 -24.52 17.55
N ALA A 166 -7.88 -24.07 17.04
CA ALA A 166 -8.17 -22.65 16.84
C ALA A 166 -8.08 -21.84 18.14
N LEU A 167 -8.65 -22.37 19.23
CA LEU A 167 -8.58 -21.73 20.55
C LEU A 167 -7.15 -21.68 21.08
N THR A 168 -6.39 -22.76 20.90
CA THR A 168 -4.98 -22.82 21.33
C THR A 168 -4.12 -21.78 20.58
N ILE A 169 -4.31 -21.66 19.27
CA ILE A 169 -3.64 -20.61 18.46
C ILE A 169 -4.06 -19.22 18.92
N TYR A 170 -5.34 -19.03 19.26
CA TYR A 170 -5.83 -17.76 19.77
C TYR A 170 -5.18 -17.40 21.12
N GLN A 171 -5.14 -18.34 22.07
CA GLN A 171 -4.42 -18.17 23.36
C GLN A 171 -2.94 -17.88 23.16
N TYR A 172 -2.28 -18.62 22.26
CA TYR A 172 -0.88 -18.37 21.90
C TYR A 172 -0.66 -16.95 21.40
N ARG A 173 -1.50 -16.47 20.47
CA ARG A 173 -1.39 -15.11 19.92
C ARG A 173 -1.58 -14.03 20.98
N ILE A 174 -2.57 -14.17 21.86
CA ILE A 174 -2.79 -13.23 22.97
C ILE A 174 -1.58 -13.19 23.90
N ALA A 175 -1.08 -14.35 24.32
CA ALA A 175 0.06 -14.45 25.22
C ALA A 175 1.35 -13.90 24.56
N TYR A 176 1.53 -14.12 23.27
CA TYR A 176 2.65 -13.58 22.50
C TYR A 176 2.59 -12.03 22.41
N LEU A 177 1.42 -11.47 22.11
CA LEU A 177 1.19 -10.01 22.08
C LEU A 177 1.40 -9.35 23.46
N SER A 178 1.08 -10.06 24.55
CA SER A 178 1.36 -9.60 25.91
C SER A 178 2.83 -9.62 26.30
N GLY A 179 3.71 -10.19 25.46
CA GLY A 179 5.12 -10.43 25.73
C GLY A 179 5.40 -11.63 26.63
N ASN A 180 4.37 -12.42 26.99
CA ASN A 180 4.52 -13.59 27.86
C ASN A 180 4.77 -14.86 27.01
N LYS A 181 5.98 -14.98 26.51
CA LYS A 181 6.41 -16.12 25.67
C LYS A 181 6.23 -17.47 26.37
N GLU A 182 6.48 -17.55 27.68
CA GLU A 182 6.36 -18.80 28.43
C GLU A 182 4.91 -19.33 28.40
N ARG A 183 3.92 -18.46 28.68
CA ARG A 183 2.50 -18.84 28.68
C ARG A 183 2.03 -19.18 27.25
N ALA A 184 2.53 -18.47 26.24
CA ALA A 184 2.26 -18.78 24.84
C ALA A 184 2.71 -20.22 24.49
N LEU A 185 3.92 -20.58 24.86
CA LEU A 185 4.45 -21.94 24.61
C LEU A 185 3.75 -23.03 25.43
N GLN A 186 3.34 -22.70 26.65
CA GLN A 186 2.57 -23.65 27.49
C GLN A 186 1.26 -24.05 26.81
N SER A 187 0.54 -23.12 26.21
CA SER A 187 -0.71 -23.42 25.47
C SER A 187 -0.48 -24.38 24.31
N LEU A 188 0.54 -24.10 23.47
CA LEU A 188 0.89 -24.97 22.34
C LEU A 188 1.32 -26.36 22.81
N THR A 189 2.21 -26.43 23.83
CA THR A 189 2.73 -27.70 24.37
C THR A 189 1.61 -28.52 24.99
N LYS A 190 0.68 -27.89 25.72
CA LYS A 190 -0.47 -28.56 26.32
C LYS A 190 -1.34 -29.23 25.25
N TYR A 191 -1.63 -28.51 24.17
CA TYR A 191 -2.41 -29.05 23.04
C TYR A 191 -1.66 -30.20 22.37
N ASN A 192 -0.37 -30.01 22.02
CA ASN A 192 0.42 -30.98 21.29
C ASN A 192 0.56 -32.31 22.06
N ASN A 193 0.67 -32.26 23.38
CA ASN A 193 0.72 -33.45 24.23
C ASN A 193 -0.54 -34.32 24.19
N GLN A 194 -1.68 -33.70 23.80
CA GLN A 194 -2.98 -34.39 23.82
C GLN A 194 -3.47 -34.77 22.42
N TYR A 195 -3.26 -33.92 21.41
CA TYR A 195 -3.92 -34.05 20.11
C TYR A 195 -2.98 -34.13 18.91
N SER A 196 -1.78 -33.61 19.00
CA SER A 196 -0.81 -33.42 17.90
C SER A 196 -1.43 -32.76 16.66
N SER A 197 -0.83 -31.69 16.17
CA SER A 197 -1.28 -30.98 14.98
C SER A 197 -0.08 -30.45 14.20
N PRO A 198 -0.04 -30.57 12.86
CA PRO A 198 1.02 -29.99 12.05
C PRO A 198 1.18 -28.49 12.26
N THR A 199 0.06 -27.75 12.40
CA THR A 199 0.08 -26.30 12.64
C THR A 199 0.74 -25.97 13.98
N ILE A 200 0.35 -26.66 15.05
CA ILE A 200 0.90 -26.43 16.39
C ILE A 200 2.38 -26.80 16.44
N LEU A 201 2.77 -27.91 15.80
CA LEU A 201 4.18 -28.31 15.71
C LEU A 201 5.02 -27.27 14.96
N CYS A 202 4.50 -26.68 13.88
CA CYS A 202 5.19 -25.59 13.19
C CYS A 202 5.34 -24.35 14.07
N LEU A 203 4.32 -23.94 14.83
CA LEU A 203 4.43 -22.81 15.76
C LEU A 203 5.47 -23.07 16.88
N LEU A 204 5.58 -24.30 17.36
CA LEU A 204 6.64 -24.71 18.29
C LEU A 204 8.01 -24.64 17.62
N ALA A 205 8.13 -25.15 16.39
CA ALA A 205 9.36 -25.10 15.61
C ALA A 205 9.81 -23.67 15.34
N ASP A 206 8.91 -22.80 14.90
CA ASP A 206 9.18 -21.38 14.62
C ASP A 206 9.69 -20.66 15.87
N ASN A 207 9.14 -20.98 17.05
CA ASN A 207 9.65 -20.45 18.30
C ASN A 207 11.06 -20.95 18.65
N GLU A 208 11.36 -22.25 18.44
CA GLU A 208 12.70 -22.77 18.63
C GLU A 208 13.71 -22.15 17.64
N MET A 209 13.28 -21.84 16.41
CA MET A 209 14.07 -21.08 15.44
C MET A 209 14.44 -19.69 15.95
N GLN A 210 13.49 -18.97 16.56
CA GLN A 210 13.75 -17.64 17.16
C GLN A 210 14.75 -17.72 18.33
N GLU A 211 14.82 -18.87 19.02
CA GLU A 211 15.77 -19.12 20.12
C GLU A 211 17.09 -19.77 19.63
N TYR A 212 17.31 -19.83 18.30
CA TYR A 212 18.49 -20.43 17.67
C TYR A 212 18.72 -21.92 18.03
N LYS A 213 17.62 -22.65 18.25
CA LYS A 213 17.66 -24.09 18.57
C LYS A 213 17.28 -24.90 17.34
N ASP A 214 18.07 -24.77 16.28
CA ASP A 214 17.81 -25.31 14.95
C ASP A 214 17.51 -26.82 14.93
N SER A 215 18.21 -27.61 15.75
CA SER A 215 18.00 -29.05 15.82
C SER A 215 16.63 -29.43 16.40
N THR A 216 16.15 -28.68 17.40
CA THR A 216 14.81 -28.89 17.99
C THR A 216 13.72 -28.46 17.02
N ALA A 217 13.91 -27.32 16.37
CA ALA A 217 12.99 -26.84 15.34
C ALA A 217 12.84 -27.87 14.21
N LEU A 218 13.97 -28.42 13.74
CA LEU A 218 13.96 -29.45 12.70
C LEU A 218 13.17 -30.69 13.12
N THR A 219 13.29 -31.13 14.38
CA THR A 219 12.51 -32.27 14.90
C THR A 219 10.99 -31.96 14.85
N TYR A 220 10.56 -30.79 15.27
CA TYR A 220 9.14 -30.43 15.21
C TYR A 220 8.61 -30.33 13.78
N TYR A 221 9.39 -29.78 12.84
CA TYR A 221 8.97 -29.77 11.42
C TYR A 221 8.89 -31.20 10.85
N GLU A 222 9.80 -32.10 11.24
CA GLU A 222 9.75 -33.48 10.81
C GLU A 222 8.55 -34.24 11.42
N GLU A 223 8.24 -34.01 12.69
CA GLU A 223 7.02 -34.54 13.32
C GLU A 223 5.75 -34.02 12.63
N ALA A 224 5.74 -32.75 12.23
CA ALA A 224 4.62 -32.18 11.46
C ALA A 224 4.45 -32.85 10.10
N LEU A 225 5.56 -33.13 9.41
CA LEU A 225 5.57 -33.83 8.12
C LEU A 225 5.24 -35.33 8.24
N ASP A 226 5.48 -35.93 9.38
CA ASP A 226 5.04 -37.32 9.67
C ASP A 226 3.50 -37.40 9.81
N LEU A 227 2.86 -36.30 10.25
CA LEU A 227 1.39 -36.21 10.31
C LEU A 227 0.78 -35.85 8.95
N ASP A 228 1.40 -34.92 8.23
CA ASP A 228 1.00 -34.49 6.89
C ASP A 228 2.25 -34.18 6.04
N SER A 229 2.65 -35.12 5.20
CA SER A 229 3.84 -35.01 4.36
C SER A 229 3.78 -33.91 3.30
N SER A 230 2.61 -33.32 3.08
CA SER A 230 2.38 -32.21 2.14
C SER A 230 2.19 -30.86 2.83
N PHE A 231 2.32 -30.80 4.16
CA PHE A 231 2.08 -29.58 4.92
C PHE A 231 3.11 -28.49 4.59
N ALA A 232 2.70 -27.54 3.76
CA ALA A 232 3.57 -26.53 3.18
C ALA A 232 4.35 -25.70 4.22
N PRO A 233 3.78 -25.25 5.35
CA PRO A 233 4.55 -24.54 6.37
C PRO A 233 5.72 -25.34 6.95
N ALA A 234 5.52 -26.64 7.16
CA ALA A 234 6.59 -27.51 7.68
C ALA A 234 7.68 -27.78 6.63
N LEU A 235 7.31 -27.98 5.36
CA LEU A 235 8.26 -28.12 4.26
C LEU A 235 9.15 -26.89 4.13
N LEU A 236 8.53 -25.71 4.17
CA LEU A 236 9.24 -24.43 4.08
C LEU A 236 10.10 -24.16 5.31
N GLY A 237 9.56 -24.36 6.52
CA GLY A 237 10.29 -24.20 7.78
C GLY A 237 11.51 -25.12 7.85
N LYS A 238 11.37 -26.39 7.43
CA LYS A 238 12.48 -27.33 7.33
C LYS A 238 13.56 -26.86 6.34
N ALA A 239 13.15 -26.34 5.18
CA ALA A 239 14.08 -25.76 4.21
C ALA A 239 14.83 -24.56 4.84
N GLU A 240 14.14 -23.66 5.53
CA GLU A 240 14.73 -22.49 6.19
C GLU A 240 15.77 -22.88 7.26
N VAL A 241 15.51 -23.93 8.06
CA VAL A 241 16.53 -24.45 8.99
C VAL A 241 17.82 -24.79 8.26
N TYR A 242 17.72 -25.48 7.11
CA TYR A 242 18.90 -25.84 6.32
C TYR A 242 19.57 -24.60 5.71
N ARG A 243 18.82 -23.61 5.28
CA ARG A 243 19.35 -22.37 4.71
C ARG A 243 20.17 -21.59 5.75
N ILE A 244 19.64 -21.36 6.95
CA ILE A 244 20.32 -20.58 8.00
C ILE A 244 21.51 -21.34 8.63
N THR A 245 21.51 -22.67 8.55
CA THR A 245 22.64 -23.52 8.98
C THR A 245 23.65 -23.79 7.87
N PHE A 246 23.55 -23.09 6.74
CA PHE A 246 24.44 -23.18 5.56
C PHE A 246 24.48 -24.55 4.92
N ARG A 247 23.47 -25.38 5.10
CA ARG A 247 23.30 -26.69 4.50
C ARG A 247 22.53 -26.56 3.19
N TYR A 248 23.15 -25.93 2.19
CA TYR A 248 22.48 -25.52 0.98
C TYR A 248 21.99 -26.66 0.08
N ASP A 249 22.66 -27.82 0.08
CA ASP A 249 22.19 -28.96 -0.69
C ASP A 249 20.84 -29.48 -0.17
N GLU A 250 20.72 -29.62 1.15
CA GLU A 250 19.46 -29.99 1.79
C GLU A 250 18.39 -28.88 1.68
N TYR A 251 18.82 -27.62 1.75
CA TYR A 251 17.93 -26.50 1.53
C TYR A 251 17.22 -26.58 0.18
N PHE A 252 17.97 -26.69 -0.92
CA PHE A 252 17.38 -26.72 -2.25
C PHE A 252 16.55 -27.99 -2.49
N GLN A 253 16.96 -29.15 -1.94
CA GLN A 253 16.13 -30.35 -2.00
C GLN A 253 14.77 -30.16 -1.36
N ASN A 254 14.70 -29.58 -0.14
CA ASN A 254 13.46 -29.35 0.56
C ASN A 254 12.65 -28.19 -0.08
N LEU A 255 13.32 -27.15 -0.57
CA LEU A 255 12.69 -26.07 -1.34
C LEU A 255 11.96 -26.64 -2.57
N TYR A 256 12.58 -27.53 -3.34
CA TYR A 256 11.93 -28.12 -4.51
C TYR A 256 10.72 -28.99 -4.13
N ILE A 257 10.75 -29.65 -2.98
CA ILE A 257 9.58 -30.38 -2.46
C ILE A 257 8.46 -29.38 -2.13
N TYR A 258 8.79 -28.31 -1.41
CA TYR A 258 7.83 -27.22 -1.11
C TYR A 258 7.23 -26.63 -2.38
N LEU A 259 8.04 -26.28 -3.38
CA LEU A 259 7.55 -25.70 -4.63
C LEU A 259 6.61 -26.65 -5.40
N LYS A 260 6.77 -27.95 -5.25
CA LYS A 260 5.95 -28.98 -5.92
C LYS A 260 4.71 -29.40 -5.13
N THR A 261 4.59 -29.04 -3.84
CA THR A 261 3.40 -29.41 -3.06
C THR A 261 2.17 -28.64 -3.47
N ASP A 262 1.00 -29.25 -3.36
CA ASP A 262 -0.30 -28.58 -3.54
C ASP A 262 -0.75 -27.80 -2.29
N GLY A 263 -0.01 -27.92 -1.19
CA GLY A 263 -0.32 -27.26 0.08
C GLY A 263 -0.08 -25.74 0.13
N ALA A 264 0.48 -25.15 -0.94
CA ALA A 264 0.65 -23.71 -1.13
C ALA A 264 0.34 -23.33 -2.58
N ASP A 265 -0.25 -22.17 -2.77
CA ASP A 265 -0.57 -21.62 -4.10
C ASP A 265 0.66 -20.95 -4.77
N ALA A 266 0.46 -20.47 -5.99
CA ALA A 266 1.51 -19.79 -6.75
C ALA A 266 1.99 -18.51 -6.04
N ILE A 267 1.07 -17.74 -5.45
CA ILE A 267 1.39 -16.46 -4.78
C ILE A 267 2.28 -16.70 -3.54
N ALA A 268 1.95 -17.71 -2.72
CA ALA A 268 2.75 -18.03 -1.54
C ALA A 268 4.15 -18.50 -1.92
N LYS A 269 4.28 -19.33 -2.98
CA LYS A 269 5.56 -19.85 -3.46
C LYS A 269 6.43 -18.77 -4.08
N THR A 270 5.86 -17.92 -4.92
CA THR A 270 6.60 -16.80 -5.54
C THR A 270 6.98 -15.75 -4.51
N GLY A 271 6.07 -15.39 -3.59
CA GLY A 271 6.33 -14.42 -2.52
C GLY A 271 7.48 -14.84 -1.59
N TYR A 272 7.61 -16.14 -1.29
CA TYR A 272 8.78 -16.65 -0.57
C TYR A 272 10.08 -16.42 -1.34
N LEU A 273 10.11 -16.76 -2.63
CA LEU A 273 11.31 -16.59 -3.46
C LEU A 273 11.63 -15.12 -3.72
N GLU A 274 10.65 -14.26 -3.88
CA GLU A 274 10.85 -12.80 -3.95
C GLU A 274 11.51 -12.28 -2.69
N THR A 275 11.00 -12.66 -1.51
CA THR A 275 11.59 -12.30 -0.22
C THR A 275 13.03 -12.82 -0.10
N LEU A 276 13.31 -14.02 -0.59
CA LEU A 276 14.66 -14.57 -0.64
C LEU A 276 15.58 -13.72 -1.52
N LEU A 277 15.15 -13.37 -2.74
CA LEU A 277 15.92 -12.56 -3.68
C LEU A 277 16.23 -11.17 -3.13
N ASP A 278 15.27 -10.53 -2.47
CA ASP A 278 15.43 -9.19 -1.90
C ASP A 278 16.39 -9.15 -0.71
N ASN A 279 16.47 -10.23 0.06
CA ASN A 279 17.24 -10.28 1.31
C ASN A 279 18.56 -11.03 1.21
N CYS A 280 18.85 -11.74 0.11
CA CYS A 280 20.10 -12.48 -0.02
C CYS A 280 21.22 -11.60 -0.58
N GLU A 281 22.46 -11.96 -0.21
CA GLU A 281 23.64 -11.30 -0.76
C GLU A 281 23.84 -11.69 -2.23
N SER A 282 24.38 -10.75 -3.03
CA SER A 282 24.70 -10.99 -4.47
C SER A 282 25.57 -12.24 -4.68
N ASN A 283 26.47 -12.55 -3.74
CA ASN A 283 27.29 -13.77 -3.80
C ASN A 283 26.48 -15.05 -3.71
N PHE A 284 25.37 -15.05 -2.94
CA PHE A 284 24.45 -16.19 -2.86
C PHE A 284 23.79 -16.44 -4.22
N LEU A 285 23.27 -15.39 -4.85
CA LEU A 285 22.62 -15.48 -6.16
C LEU A 285 23.55 -16.03 -7.24
N VAL A 286 24.81 -15.56 -7.26
CA VAL A 286 25.80 -16.03 -8.22
C VAL A 286 26.19 -17.49 -7.96
N SER A 287 26.39 -17.86 -6.69
CA SER A 287 26.84 -19.21 -6.31
C SER A 287 25.76 -20.28 -6.54
N PHE A 288 24.49 -19.93 -6.36
CA PHE A 288 23.37 -20.86 -6.43
C PHE A 288 22.43 -20.59 -7.62
N SER A 289 22.89 -19.83 -8.61
CA SER A 289 22.10 -19.57 -9.81
C SER A 289 21.59 -20.84 -10.51
N PRO A 290 22.37 -21.95 -10.64
CA PRO A 290 21.84 -23.17 -11.25
C PRO A 290 20.68 -23.79 -10.46
N GLN A 291 20.73 -23.73 -9.12
CA GLN A 291 19.65 -24.25 -8.28
C GLN A 291 18.42 -23.33 -8.31
N LEU A 292 18.62 -22.03 -8.36
CA LEU A 292 17.54 -21.06 -8.53
C LEU A 292 16.89 -21.17 -9.92
N ASP A 293 17.66 -21.42 -10.98
CA ASP A 293 17.12 -21.71 -12.31
C ASP A 293 16.16 -22.91 -12.27
N VAL A 294 16.52 -23.99 -11.57
CA VAL A 294 15.62 -25.16 -11.37
C VAL A 294 14.35 -24.77 -10.61
N ALA A 295 14.44 -23.90 -9.59
CA ALA A 295 13.28 -23.41 -8.87
C ALA A 295 12.33 -22.63 -9.79
N MET A 296 12.88 -21.77 -10.65
CA MET A 296 12.12 -21.00 -11.66
C MET A 296 11.46 -21.93 -12.70
N GLU A 297 12.15 -23.00 -13.12
CA GLU A 297 11.59 -24.00 -14.05
C GLU A 297 10.41 -24.74 -13.39
N ILE A 298 10.55 -25.19 -12.14
CA ILE A 298 9.46 -25.86 -11.40
C ILE A 298 8.20 -24.99 -11.37
N LEU A 299 8.35 -23.71 -11.04
CA LEU A 299 7.20 -22.78 -10.99
C LEU A 299 6.62 -22.54 -12.37
N THR A 300 7.45 -22.43 -13.41
CA THR A 300 6.99 -22.26 -14.79
C THR A 300 6.19 -23.46 -15.29
N ASP A 301 6.63 -24.66 -14.95
CA ASP A 301 5.94 -25.92 -15.35
C ASP A 301 4.58 -26.05 -14.63
N LEU A 302 4.50 -25.67 -13.36
CA LEU A 302 3.29 -25.78 -12.57
C LEU A 302 2.29 -24.63 -12.84
N TYR A 303 2.78 -23.44 -13.12
CA TYR A 303 2.01 -22.20 -13.23
C TYR A 303 2.41 -21.38 -14.47
N PRO A 304 2.28 -21.91 -15.69
CA PRO A 304 2.90 -21.36 -16.90
C PRO A 304 2.35 -20.01 -17.35
N LYS A 305 1.21 -19.54 -16.78
CA LYS A 305 0.55 -18.29 -17.17
C LYS A 305 0.28 -17.34 -16.02
N GLU A 306 0.73 -17.70 -14.81
CA GLU A 306 0.51 -16.87 -13.64
C GLU A 306 1.42 -15.63 -13.65
N SER A 307 0.79 -14.45 -13.50
CA SER A 307 1.49 -13.15 -13.47
C SER A 307 2.61 -13.10 -12.44
N CYS A 308 2.38 -13.66 -11.24
CA CYS A 308 3.38 -13.71 -10.18
C CYS A 308 4.64 -14.52 -10.57
N VAL A 309 4.51 -15.58 -11.39
CA VAL A 309 5.65 -16.37 -11.85
C VAL A 309 6.48 -15.61 -12.88
N TYR A 310 5.84 -14.92 -13.83
CA TYR A 310 6.54 -14.05 -14.77
C TYR A 310 7.28 -12.93 -14.04
N SER A 311 6.63 -12.28 -13.09
CA SER A 311 7.19 -11.19 -12.29
C SER A 311 8.41 -11.65 -11.50
N LEU A 312 8.31 -12.78 -10.78
CA LEU A 312 9.42 -13.38 -10.05
C LEU A 312 10.61 -13.69 -10.97
N LYS A 313 10.38 -14.31 -12.12
CA LYS A 313 11.45 -14.64 -13.08
C LYS A 313 12.10 -13.37 -13.64
N GLY A 314 11.33 -12.36 -13.97
CA GLY A 314 11.84 -11.07 -14.40
C GLY A 314 12.72 -10.43 -13.33
N LEU A 315 12.29 -10.45 -12.07
CA LEU A 315 13.05 -9.97 -10.93
C LEU A 315 14.36 -10.76 -10.74
N TYR A 316 14.29 -12.08 -10.73
CA TYR A 316 15.44 -12.97 -10.62
C TYR A 316 16.49 -12.71 -11.72
N TYR A 317 16.05 -12.58 -12.98
CA TYR A 317 16.97 -12.26 -14.09
C TYR A 317 17.54 -10.86 -13.98
N THR A 318 16.80 -9.90 -13.42
CA THR A 318 17.31 -8.55 -13.14
C THR A 318 18.42 -8.59 -12.10
N TYR A 319 18.22 -9.29 -10.97
CA TYR A 319 19.24 -9.43 -9.93
C TYR A 319 20.49 -10.19 -10.39
N THR A 320 20.32 -11.14 -11.32
CA THR A 320 21.45 -11.88 -11.92
C THR A 320 22.03 -11.21 -13.16
N GLN A 321 21.64 -9.95 -13.46
CA GLN A 321 22.10 -9.13 -14.59
C GLN A 321 21.81 -9.75 -15.99
N ARG A 322 20.84 -10.63 -16.07
CA ARG A 322 20.36 -11.26 -17.30
C ARG A 322 19.22 -10.43 -17.90
N PHE A 323 19.54 -9.20 -18.30
CA PHE A 323 18.55 -8.18 -18.65
C PHE A 323 17.67 -8.53 -19.86
N ASP A 324 18.20 -9.27 -20.83
CA ASP A 324 17.40 -9.68 -22.01
C ASP A 324 16.35 -10.71 -21.63
N GLU A 325 16.70 -11.67 -20.77
CA GLU A 325 15.75 -12.64 -20.22
C GLU A 325 14.73 -11.96 -19.30
N ALA A 326 15.16 -11.01 -18.48
CA ALA A 326 14.25 -10.23 -17.62
C ALA A 326 13.20 -9.48 -18.46
N GLN A 327 13.65 -8.78 -19.52
CA GLN A 327 12.74 -8.10 -20.43
C GLN A 327 11.72 -9.05 -21.05
N LEU A 328 12.16 -10.22 -21.49
CA LEU A 328 11.26 -11.20 -22.09
C LEU A 328 10.16 -11.64 -21.10
N GLN A 329 10.51 -11.87 -19.83
CA GLN A 329 9.52 -12.28 -18.83
C GLN A 329 8.50 -11.17 -18.55
N PHE A 330 8.94 -9.95 -18.30
CA PHE A 330 8.05 -8.82 -18.06
C PHE A 330 7.16 -8.52 -19.27
N GLN A 331 7.72 -8.61 -20.49
CA GLN A 331 6.95 -8.42 -21.71
C GLN A 331 5.91 -9.52 -21.91
N GLN A 332 6.26 -10.78 -21.66
CA GLN A 332 5.32 -11.90 -21.72
C GLN A 332 4.21 -11.72 -20.69
N ASN A 333 4.54 -11.31 -19.47
CA ASN A 333 3.55 -11.03 -18.43
C ASN A 333 2.52 -9.99 -18.89
N ALA A 334 2.98 -8.84 -19.37
CA ALA A 334 2.11 -7.77 -19.86
C ALA A 334 1.24 -8.16 -21.07
N ARG A 335 1.65 -9.19 -21.84
CA ARG A 335 0.89 -9.70 -23.01
C ARG A 335 -0.08 -10.82 -22.66
N GLU A 336 0.31 -11.75 -21.78
CA GLU A 336 -0.54 -12.89 -21.41
C GLU A 336 -1.62 -12.47 -20.39
N ASN A 337 -1.34 -11.41 -19.61
CA ASN A 337 -2.23 -10.84 -18.60
C ASN A 337 -2.65 -9.41 -19.01
N GLU A 338 -3.29 -9.29 -20.18
CA GLU A 338 -3.61 -7.99 -20.79
C GLU A 338 -4.47 -7.07 -19.92
N ASP A 339 -5.31 -7.63 -19.04
CA ASP A 339 -6.17 -6.89 -18.12
C ASP A 339 -5.45 -6.55 -16.79
N ASP A 340 -4.25 -7.10 -16.56
CA ASP A 340 -3.44 -6.82 -15.38
C ASP A 340 -2.61 -5.55 -15.60
N ILE A 341 -3.08 -4.48 -15.00
CA ILE A 341 -2.43 -3.16 -15.08
C ILE A 341 -1.04 -3.18 -14.45
N GLU A 342 -0.86 -3.94 -13.34
CA GLU A 342 0.42 -4.01 -12.62
C GLU A 342 1.48 -4.77 -13.41
N ALA A 343 1.10 -5.80 -14.16
CA ALA A 343 2.00 -6.48 -15.08
C ALA A 343 2.55 -5.51 -16.15
N THR A 344 1.67 -4.67 -16.70
CA THR A 344 2.06 -3.64 -17.67
C THR A 344 2.96 -2.57 -17.05
N VAL A 345 2.61 -2.07 -15.86
CA VAL A 345 3.40 -1.07 -15.12
C VAL A 345 4.80 -1.61 -14.79
N THR A 346 4.89 -2.85 -14.34
CA THR A 346 6.16 -3.51 -14.02
C THR A 346 7.07 -3.60 -15.25
N PHE A 347 6.51 -3.96 -16.41
CA PHE A 347 7.27 -3.99 -17.66
C PHE A 347 7.79 -2.59 -18.06
N LEU A 348 6.96 -1.57 -17.98
CA LEU A 348 7.37 -0.20 -18.30
C LEU A 348 8.42 0.35 -17.33
N ARG A 349 8.29 0.06 -16.03
CA ARG A 349 9.31 0.39 -15.03
C ARG A 349 10.65 -0.27 -15.34
N PHE A 350 10.64 -1.55 -15.73
CA PHE A 350 11.85 -2.23 -16.19
C PHE A 350 12.49 -1.52 -17.38
N LEU A 351 11.71 -1.19 -18.42
CA LEU A 351 12.20 -0.49 -19.61
C LEU A 351 12.81 0.88 -19.26
N TRP A 352 12.19 1.59 -18.30
CA TRP A 352 12.68 2.86 -17.79
C TRP A 352 14.04 2.71 -17.09
N VAL A 353 14.15 1.78 -16.13
CA VAL A 353 15.40 1.53 -15.40
C VAL A 353 16.52 1.01 -16.33
N ALA A 354 16.15 0.20 -17.33
CA ALA A 354 17.09 -0.30 -18.35
C ALA A 354 17.42 0.74 -19.46
N GLU A 355 16.89 1.97 -19.35
CA GLU A 355 17.08 3.07 -20.31
C GLU A 355 16.68 2.70 -21.76
N LYS A 356 15.73 1.77 -21.91
CA LYS A 356 15.20 1.33 -23.21
C LYS A 356 14.12 2.31 -23.71
N TRP A 357 14.55 3.54 -23.96
CA TRP A 357 13.64 4.68 -24.20
C TRP A 357 12.70 4.50 -25.38
N LYS A 358 13.17 3.86 -26.46
CA LYS A 358 12.34 3.61 -27.64
C LYS A 358 11.22 2.63 -27.36
N GLU A 359 11.54 1.55 -26.68
CA GLU A 359 10.57 0.55 -26.27
C GLU A 359 9.61 1.13 -25.24
N LEU A 360 10.13 1.90 -24.26
CA LEU A 360 9.30 2.56 -23.24
C LEU A 360 8.24 3.46 -23.86
N SER A 361 8.63 4.29 -24.86
CA SER A 361 7.66 5.18 -25.51
C SER A 361 6.60 4.42 -26.30
N ALA A 362 6.97 3.36 -27.02
CA ALA A 362 6.05 2.58 -27.83
C ALA A 362 5.07 1.76 -26.95
N GLU A 363 5.60 1.06 -25.94
CA GLU A 363 4.78 0.22 -25.04
C GLU A 363 3.90 1.08 -24.10
N GLY A 364 4.38 2.26 -23.69
CA GLY A 364 3.57 3.21 -22.92
C GLY A 364 2.34 3.71 -23.68
N LEU A 365 2.48 4.06 -24.97
CA LEU A 365 1.34 4.43 -25.81
C LEU A 365 0.39 3.25 -26.04
N ALA A 366 0.92 2.05 -26.31
CA ALA A 366 0.09 0.86 -26.46
C ALA A 366 -0.66 0.49 -25.17
N ALA A 367 -0.04 0.72 -24.02
CA ALA A 367 -0.68 0.56 -22.72
C ALA A 367 -1.83 1.57 -22.52
N PHE A 368 -1.64 2.82 -22.94
CA PHE A 368 -2.69 3.84 -22.84
C PHE A 368 -3.89 3.52 -23.74
N GLU A 369 -3.70 2.90 -24.91
CA GLU A 369 -4.81 2.42 -25.75
C GLU A 369 -5.68 1.36 -25.03
N ARG A 370 -5.04 0.52 -24.19
CA ARG A 370 -5.74 -0.50 -23.38
C ARG A 370 -6.39 0.08 -22.13
N PHE A 371 -5.73 1.05 -21.49
CA PHE A 371 -6.14 1.67 -20.23
C PHE A 371 -6.27 3.20 -20.37
N PRO A 372 -7.27 3.70 -21.11
CA PRO A 372 -7.31 5.09 -21.58
C PRO A 372 -7.52 6.15 -20.47
N TYR A 373 -7.80 5.73 -19.24
CA TYR A 373 -7.95 6.65 -18.10
C TYR A 373 -6.70 6.73 -17.19
N GLU A 374 -5.69 5.90 -17.48
CA GLU A 374 -4.47 5.82 -16.69
C GLU A 374 -3.38 6.74 -17.25
N THR A 375 -3.25 7.93 -16.69
CA THR A 375 -2.27 8.94 -17.14
C THR A 375 -0.81 8.54 -16.93
N LEU A 376 -0.54 7.50 -16.13
CA LEU A 376 0.80 6.94 -15.94
C LEU A 376 1.42 6.46 -17.27
N PHE A 377 0.63 5.89 -18.16
CA PHE A 377 1.12 5.34 -19.41
C PHE A 377 1.63 6.40 -20.41
N PRO A 378 0.88 7.48 -20.69
CA PRO A 378 1.43 8.57 -21.48
C PRO A 378 2.57 9.32 -20.77
N GLU A 379 2.68 9.30 -19.43
CA GLU A 379 3.85 9.82 -18.72
C GLU A 379 5.09 8.99 -19.01
N MET A 380 5.00 7.66 -18.94
CA MET A 380 6.11 6.75 -19.28
C MET A 380 6.53 6.93 -20.75
N ALA A 381 5.56 7.07 -21.65
CA ALA A 381 5.85 7.36 -23.06
C ALA A 381 6.53 8.72 -23.24
N CYS A 382 6.09 9.76 -22.52
CA CYS A 382 6.71 11.08 -22.51
C CYS A 382 8.19 11.02 -22.07
N ILE A 383 8.49 10.29 -20.99
CA ILE A 383 9.87 10.08 -20.51
C ILE A 383 10.71 9.42 -21.62
N GLY A 384 10.20 8.40 -22.28
CA GLY A 384 10.89 7.74 -23.39
C GLY A 384 11.20 8.70 -24.53
N TYR A 385 10.20 9.43 -25.03
CA TYR A 385 10.40 10.41 -26.11
C TYR A 385 11.32 11.57 -25.71
N TYR A 386 11.21 12.06 -24.49
CA TYR A 386 12.07 13.13 -23.99
C TYR A 386 13.55 12.73 -24.01
N ASN A 387 13.88 11.53 -23.52
CA ASN A 387 15.25 11.01 -23.50
C ASN A 387 15.78 10.68 -24.91
N LEU A 388 14.90 10.39 -25.88
CA LEU A 388 15.27 10.25 -27.28
C LEU A 388 15.48 11.59 -28.01
N GLY A 389 15.16 12.73 -27.36
CA GLY A 389 15.14 14.04 -28.00
C GLY A 389 13.95 14.27 -28.95
N ASP A 390 12.96 13.38 -28.95
CA ASP A 390 11.71 13.53 -29.72
C ASP A 390 10.71 14.38 -28.94
N TYR A 391 11.05 15.65 -28.82
CA TYR A 391 10.26 16.61 -28.03
C TYR A 391 8.85 16.86 -28.56
N ASN A 392 8.61 16.63 -29.86
CA ASN A 392 7.28 16.79 -30.42
C ASN A 392 6.32 15.68 -29.90
N ASN A 393 6.76 14.43 -29.95
CA ASN A 393 5.95 13.32 -29.43
C ASN A 393 5.83 13.37 -27.90
N ALA A 394 6.89 13.80 -27.18
CA ALA A 394 6.81 14.07 -25.74
C ALA A 394 5.74 15.13 -25.41
N LEU A 395 5.64 16.19 -26.21
CA LEU A 395 4.63 17.23 -26.02
C LEU A 395 3.19 16.72 -26.25
N GLU A 396 2.99 15.83 -27.24
CA GLU A 396 1.68 15.20 -27.46
C GLU A 396 1.28 14.32 -26.27
N CYS A 397 2.22 13.56 -25.70
CA CYS A 397 1.96 12.82 -24.46
C CYS A 397 1.50 13.73 -23.31
N CYS A 398 2.18 14.87 -23.11
CA CYS A 398 1.77 15.84 -22.09
C CYS A 398 0.36 16.38 -22.33
N LYS A 399 -0.03 16.64 -23.57
CA LYS A 399 -1.41 17.07 -23.90
C LYS A 399 -2.42 15.97 -23.57
N THR A 400 -2.09 14.71 -23.93
CA THR A 400 -2.93 13.55 -23.58
C THR A 400 -3.12 13.44 -22.07
N ILE A 401 -2.07 13.67 -21.28
CA ILE A 401 -2.18 13.69 -19.82
C ILE A 401 -3.14 14.80 -19.37
N LEU A 402 -2.99 16.04 -19.87
CA LEU A 402 -3.84 17.16 -19.50
C LEU A 402 -5.32 16.94 -19.85
N ASP A 403 -5.60 16.24 -20.95
CA ASP A 403 -6.96 15.93 -21.40
C ASP A 403 -7.65 14.86 -20.53
N ASN A 404 -6.87 14.07 -19.75
CA ASN A 404 -7.37 12.92 -18.99
C ASN A 404 -7.15 13.01 -17.46
N LEU A 405 -6.45 14.03 -16.94
CA LEU A 405 -6.09 14.10 -15.51
C LEU A 405 -7.23 14.49 -14.55
N GLY A 406 -8.40 14.91 -15.06
CA GLY A 406 -9.51 15.37 -14.23
C GLY A 406 -9.18 16.64 -13.43
N GLU A 407 -9.47 16.65 -12.12
CA GLU A 407 -9.25 17.79 -11.22
C GLU A 407 -7.94 17.70 -10.41
N ASP A 408 -6.97 16.87 -10.83
CA ASP A 408 -5.67 16.71 -10.15
C ASP A 408 -4.75 17.92 -10.43
N GLU A 409 -4.79 18.91 -9.52
CA GLU A 409 -4.01 20.14 -9.62
C GLU A 409 -2.50 19.90 -9.52
N GLN A 410 -2.08 18.89 -8.73
CA GLN A 410 -0.65 18.54 -8.59
C GLN A 410 -0.11 17.92 -9.88
N LYS A 411 -0.87 17.00 -10.47
CA LYS A 411 -0.52 16.39 -11.76
C LYS A 411 -0.54 17.39 -12.90
N TYR A 412 -1.51 18.32 -12.87
CA TYR A 412 -1.56 19.44 -13.79
C TYR A 412 -0.28 20.29 -13.72
N ALA A 413 0.16 20.65 -12.51
CA ALA A 413 1.37 21.45 -12.33
C ALA A 413 2.62 20.70 -12.78
N SER A 414 2.79 19.43 -12.45
CA SER A 414 3.94 18.61 -12.87
C SER A 414 4.00 18.44 -14.40
N THR A 415 2.84 18.21 -15.04
CA THR A 415 2.76 18.12 -16.50
C THR A 415 3.14 19.43 -17.18
N LEU A 416 2.66 20.56 -16.67
CA LEU A 416 3.06 21.89 -17.18
C LEU A 416 4.56 22.15 -16.98
N SER A 417 5.15 21.68 -15.89
CA SER A 417 6.61 21.77 -15.68
C SER A 417 7.37 21.03 -16.79
N THR A 418 6.99 19.77 -17.05
CA THR A 418 7.57 18.97 -18.14
C THR A 418 7.37 19.63 -19.51
N MET A 419 6.18 20.17 -19.79
CA MET A 419 5.94 20.94 -21.01
C MET A 419 6.83 22.18 -21.11
N GLY A 420 7.14 22.82 -20.00
CA GLY A 420 8.06 23.95 -19.93
C GLY A 420 9.47 23.53 -20.41
N ASP A 421 9.99 22.43 -19.89
CA ASP A 421 11.29 21.89 -20.30
C ASP A 421 11.29 21.50 -21.79
N ILE A 422 10.24 20.81 -22.25
CA ILE A 422 10.07 20.42 -23.66
C ILE A 422 10.04 21.66 -24.58
N TYR A 423 9.24 22.67 -24.26
CA TYR A 423 9.17 23.89 -25.07
C TYR A 423 10.51 24.64 -25.11
N TYR A 424 11.29 24.57 -24.03
CA TYR A 424 12.63 25.17 -24.05
C TYR A 424 13.55 24.46 -25.06
N HIS A 425 13.54 23.11 -25.06
CA HIS A 425 14.32 22.32 -26.03
C HIS A 425 13.85 22.50 -27.48
N LEU A 426 12.57 22.80 -27.69
CA LEU A 426 12.01 23.15 -29.00
C LEU A 426 12.30 24.62 -29.39
N GLU A 427 13.11 25.34 -28.62
CA GLU A 427 13.44 26.78 -28.82
C GLU A 427 12.19 27.70 -28.71
N GLU A 428 11.06 27.19 -28.22
CA GLU A 428 9.81 27.93 -27.98
C GLU A 428 9.82 28.60 -26.60
N THR A 429 10.86 29.34 -26.25
CA THR A 429 11.12 29.84 -24.89
C THR A 429 9.97 30.67 -24.27
N LYS A 430 9.20 31.38 -25.12
CA LYS A 430 8.01 32.11 -24.62
C LYS A 430 6.93 31.18 -24.09
N LYS A 431 6.75 30.00 -24.68
CA LYS A 431 5.80 28.99 -24.19
C LYS A 431 6.35 28.31 -22.96
N ALA A 432 7.65 27.97 -22.94
CA ALA A 432 8.31 27.44 -21.77
C ALA A 432 8.08 28.30 -20.52
N TYR A 433 8.37 29.59 -20.63
CA TYR A 433 8.20 30.52 -19.50
C TYR A 433 6.74 30.71 -19.08
N LYS A 434 5.77 30.59 -20.01
CA LYS A 434 4.33 30.61 -19.66
C LYS A 434 3.94 29.36 -18.84
N CYS A 435 4.48 28.21 -19.17
CA CYS A 435 4.26 26.98 -18.40
C CYS A 435 4.82 27.13 -16.98
N TYR A 436 6.08 27.57 -16.83
CA TYR A 436 6.68 27.81 -15.52
C TYR A 436 5.95 28.87 -14.71
N ASP A 437 5.56 29.99 -15.32
CA ASP A 437 4.77 31.01 -14.65
C ASP A 437 3.38 30.48 -14.20
N ALA A 438 2.80 29.50 -14.91
CA ALA A 438 1.55 28.85 -14.51
C ALA A 438 1.78 27.89 -13.34
N VAL A 439 2.83 27.07 -13.36
CA VAL A 439 3.19 26.20 -12.22
C VAL A 439 3.44 27.04 -10.96
N LEU A 440 4.22 28.12 -11.06
CA LEU A 440 4.56 28.97 -9.91
C LEU A 440 3.38 29.77 -9.36
N LYS A 441 2.22 29.77 -10.02
CA LYS A 441 0.96 30.26 -9.42
C LYS A 441 0.29 29.23 -8.52
N ILE A 442 0.47 27.96 -8.81
CA ILE A 442 -0.06 26.83 -8.05
C ILE A 442 0.90 26.49 -6.90
N THR A 443 2.18 26.33 -7.24
CA THR A 443 3.27 26.00 -6.32
C THR A 443 4.37 27.04 -6.36
N PRO A 444 4.25 28.18 -5.66
CA PRO A 444 5.15 29.33 -5.79
C PRO A 444 6.61 29.08 -5.38
N GLU A 445 6.84 28.01 -4.63
CA GLU A 445 8.15 27.64 -4.09
C GLU A 445 8.66 26.29 -4.61
N ASP A 446 8.12 25.80 -5.73
CA ASP A 446 8.60 24.57 -6.37
C ASP A 446 10.07 24.71 -6.75
N PRO A 447 11.01 24.00 -6.07
CA PRO A 447 12.43 24.24 -6.28
C PRO A 447 12.92 23.74 -7.64
N TYR A 448 12.29 22.69 -8.19
CA TYR A 448 12.64 22.17 -9.51
C TYR A 448 12.32 23.22 -10.59
N VAL A 449 11.11 23.76 -10.61
CA VAL A 449 10.68 24.76 -11.58
C VAL A 449 11.45 26.07 -11.42
N LEU A 450 11.66 26.51 -10.17
CA LEU A 450 12.47 27.69 -9.90
C LEU A 450 13.91 27.55 -10.43
N ASN A 451 14.52 26.36 -10.25
CA ASN A 451 15.87 26.08 -10.74
C ASN A 451 15.94 26.09 -12.27
N ASN A 452 15.08 25.32 -12.93
CA ASN A 452 15.11 25.20 -14.40
C ASN A 452 14.82 26.53 -15.07
N TYR A 453 13.83 27.27 -14.57
CA TYR A 453 13.54 28.61 -15.07
C TYR A 453 14.74 29.55 -14.90
N ALA A 454 15.35 29.56 -13.71
CA ALA A 454 16.54 30.38 -13.44
C ALA A 454 17.70 29.99 -14.33
N TYR A 455 17.94 28.70 -14.52
CA TYR A 455 19.02 28.18 -15.39
C TYR A 455 18.84 28.59 -16.85
N PHE A 456 17.62 28.45 -17.40
CA PHE A 456 17.33 28.83 -18.76
C PHE A 456 17.44 30.35 -18.99
N LEU A 457 17.00 31.15 -18.03
CA LEU A 457 17.22 32.60 -18.07
C LEU A 457 18.73 32.95 -18.04
N ALA A 458 19.53 32.19 -17.30
CA ALA A 458 20.98 32.36 -17.23
C ALA A 458 21.67 31.98 -18.54
N LEU A 459 21.28 30.89 -19.18
CA LEU A 459 21.80 30.49 -20.50
C LEU A 459 21.55 31.57 -21.57
N GLU A 460 20.35 32.16 -21.57
CA GLU A 460 20.00 33.28 -22.46
C GLU A 460 20.61 34.62 -22.03
N LYS A 461 21.26 34.68 -20.87
CA LYS A 461 21.78 35.93 -20.24
C LYS A 461 20.68 37.00 -20.09
N ARG A 462 19.44 36.57 -19.84
CA ARG A 462 18.26 37.46 -19.72
C ARG A 462 17.75 37.45 -18.30
N ASN A 463 17.24 38.62 -17.85
CA ASN A 463 16.62 38.76 -16.52
C ASN A 463 17.43 38.13 -15.37
N LEU A 464 18.76 38.27 -15.39
CA LEU A 464 19.66 37.67 -14.39
C LEU A 464 19.29 38.04 -12.92
N LYS A 465 18.55 39.15 -12.70
CA LYS A 465 18.02 39.49 -11.38
C LYS A 465 16.90 38.53 -10.96
N LYS A 466 15.94 38.24 -11.88
CA LYS A 466 14.88 37.26 -11.63
C LYS A 466 15.48 35.86 -11.42
N ALA A 467 16.43 35.46 -12.27
CA ALA A 467 17.14 34.17 -12.14
C ALA A 467 17.84 34.04 -10.79
N HIS A 468 18.52 35.11 -10.34
CA HIS A 468 19.20 35.14 -9.05
C HIS A 468 18.22 34.91 -7.88
N GLU A 469 17.09 35.63 -7.83
CA GLU A 469 16.09 35.49 -6.76
C GLU A 469 15.47 34.08 -6.73
N MET A 470 15.19 33.51 -7.90
CA MET A 470 14.65 32.16 -8.02
C MET A 470 15.66 31.12 -7.52
N SER A 471 16.90 31.17 -8.03
CA SER A 471 17.94 30.22 -7.68
C SER A 471 18.42 30.36 -6.22
N ARG A 472 18.35 31.57 -5.62
CA ARG A 472 18.59 31.75 -4.19
C ARG A 472 17.58 30.96 -3.37
N LYS A 473 16.29 30.99 -3.72
CA LYS A 473 15.25 30.23 -3.04
C LYS A 473 15.48 28.72 -3.11
N THR A 474 15.98 28.19 -4.26
CA THR A 474 16.28 26.76 -4.39
C THR A 474 17.41 26.33 -3.47
N VAL A 475 18.45 27.13 -3.34
CA VAL A 475 19.58 26.84 -2.43
C VAL A 475 19.20 27.02 -0.97
N GLU A 476 18.22 27.90 -0.65
CA GLU A 476 17.68 28.04 0.70
C GLU A 476 16.82 26.82 1.08
N ALA A 477 16.03 26.27 0.14
CA ALA A 477 15.22 25.10 0.34
C ALA A 477 16.05 23.82 0.46
N GLU A 478 17.03 23.65 -0.44
CA GLU A 478 17.91 22.47 -0.48
C GLU A 478 19.38 22.89 -0.53
N PRO A 479 19.97 23.22 0.61
CA PRO A 479 21.32 23.82 0.66
C PRO A 479 22.46 22.93 0.15
N ASP A 480 22.24 21.61 0.10
CA ASP A 480 23.25 20.61 -0.29
C ASP A 480 23.01 20.01 -1.69
N ASN A 481 22.00 20.48 -2.40
CA ASN A 481 21.73 20.04 -3.76
C ASN A 481 22.75 20.61 -4.75
N ALA A 482 23.59 19.73 -5.33
CA ALA A 482 24.67 20.10 -6.23
C ALA A 482 24.19 20.88 -7.46
N THR A 483 23.05 20.51 -8.05
CA THR A 483 22.47 21.16 -9.23
C THR A 483 21.99 22.59 -8.92
N TYR A 484 21.37 22.79 -7.76
CA TYR A 484 20.92 24.12 -7.34
C TYR A 484 22.07 25.03 -6.99
N LEU A 485 23.12 24.48 -6.35
CA LEU A 485 24.37 25.21 -6.08
C LEU A 485 25.10 25.61 -7.37
N ASP A 486 25.13 24.74 -8.37
CA ASP A 486 25.69 25.02 -9.69
C ASP A 486 24.94 26.16 -10.38
N THR A 487 23.63 26.04 -10.51
CA THR A 487 22.77 27.07 -11.13
C THR A 487 22.97 28.43 -10.46
N PHE A 488 22.97 28.48 -9.14
CA PHE A 488 23.16 29.73 -8.39
C PHE A 488 24.58 30.29 -8.58
N GLY A 489 25.60 29.43 -8.51
CA GLY A 489 26.99 29.79 -8.76
C GLY A 489 27.18 30.31 -10.18
N TRP A 490 26.58 29.66 -11.18
CA TRP A 490 26.65 30.10 -12.58
C TRP A 490 25.99 31.46 -12.80
N ILE A 491 24.85 31.71 -12.21
CA ILE A 491 24.16 33.01 -12.26
C ILE A 491 25.02 34.11 -11.64
N LEU A 492 25.65 33.87 -10.49
CA LEU A 492 26.58 34.82 -9.86
C LEU A 492 27.78 35.12 -10.75
N TYR A 493 28.35 34.08 -11.38
CA TYR A 493 29.44 34.26 -12.35
C TYR A 493 29.01 35.15 -13.52
N LEU A 494 27.85 34.89 -14.11
CA LEU A 494 27.31 35.71 -15.20
C LEU A 494 26.98 37.15 -14.78
N GLN A 495 26.73 37.40 -13.52
CA GLN A 495 26.57 38.73 -12.92
C GLN A 495 27.92 39.43 -12.64
N GLY A 496 29.05 38.80 -12.97
CA GLY A 496 30.40 39.35 -12.72
C GLY A 496 30.86 39.19 -11.28
N LYS A 497 30.33 38.20 -10.54
CA LYS A 497 30.66 37.92 -9.15
C LYS A 497 31.33 36.56 -8.93
N PRO A 498 32.45 36.26 -9.64
CA PRO A 498 33.06 34.93 -9.54
C PRO A 498 33.61 34.59 -8.16
N GLN A 499 33.93 35.59 -7.33
CA GLN A 499 34.35 35.36 -5.94
C GLN A 499 33.22 34.82 -5.06
N GLU A 500 31.97 35.27 -5.28
CA GLU A 500 30.78 34.76 -4.58
C GLU A 500 30.38 33.38 -5.14
N ALA A 501 30.59 33.11 -6.42
CA ALA A 501 30.28 31.84 -7.07
C ALA A 501 31.15 30.67 -6.59
N LYS A 502 32.48 30.93 -6.41
CA LYS A 502 33.49 29.90 -6.10
C LYS A 502 33.14 29.00 -4.90
N PRO A 503 32.67 29.50 -3.72
CA PRO A 503 32.32 28.66 -2.60
C PRO A 503 31.12 27.76 -2.88
N LEU A 504 30.16 28.17 -3.72
CA LEU A 504 28.99 27.38 -4.11
C LEU A 504 29.43 26.16 -4.92
N PHE A 505 30.29 26.35 -5.92
CA PHE A 505 30.87 25.24 -6.70
C PHE A 505 31.68 24.28 -5.84
N LYS A 506 32.49 24.79 -4.88
CA LYS A 506 33.17 23.92 -3.93
C LYS A 506 32.20 23.07 -3.13
N LYS A 507 31.08 23.64 -2.71
CA LYS A 507 30.04 22.92 -2.01
C LYS A 507 29.34 21.92 -2.93
N ALA A 508 29.00 22.28 -4.15
CA ALA A 508 28.42 21.37 -5.14
C ALA A 508 29.29 20.13 -5.37
N LEU A 509 30.63 20.32 -5.47
CA LEU A 509 31.56 19.21 -5.64
C LEU A 509 31.65 18.26 -4.42
N LEU A 510 31.30 18.71 -3.22
CA LEU A 510 31.21 17.86 -2.02
C LEU A 510 29.96 17.02 -2.02
N HIS A 511 28.89 17.47 -2.69
CA HIS A 511 27.57 16.84 -2.70
C HIS A 511 27.24 16.16 -4.04
N GLY A 512 28.21 15.53 -4.68
CA GLY A 512 28.01 14.74 -5.91
C GLY A 512 28.32 15.44 -7.21
N GLY A 513 28.57 16.76 -7.23
CA GLY A 513 28.86 17.53 -8.44
C GLY A 513 30.14 17.12 -9.17
N ARG A 514 30.99 16.27 -8.60
CA ARG A 514 32.19 15.72 -9.25
C ARG A 514 31.89 14.76 -10.39
N GLU A 515 30.69 14.20 -10.42
CA GLU A 515 30.27 13.29 -11.48
C GLU A 515 29.62 14.02 -12.66
N SER A 516 29.36 15.33 -12.55
CA SER A 516 28.75 16.15 -13.60
C SER A 516 29.80 16.93 -14.38
N SER A 517 29.88 16.65 -15.68
CA SER A 517 30.75 17.42 -16.64
C SER A 517 30.38 18.90 -16.68
N VAL A 518 29.08 19.23 -16.57
CA VAL A 518 28.55 20.60 -16.57
C VAL A 518 29.04 21.38 -15.34
N ILE A 519 28.90 20.81 -14.14
CA ILE A 519 29.34 21.46 -12.89
C ILE A 519 30.85 21.67 -12.87
N LEU A 520 31.58 20.67 -13.33
CA LEU A 520 33.06 20.77 -13.46
C LEU A 520 33.47 21.86 -14.45
N ASP A 521 32.77 21.97 -15.59
CA ASP A 521 33.01 23.00 -16.59
C ASP A 521 32.71 24.42 -16.08
N HIS A 522 31.54 24.61 -15.45
CA HIS A 522 31.17 25.89 -14.85
C HIS A 522 32.17 26.32 -13.77
N TYR A 523 32.61 25.39 -12.92
CA TYR A 523 33.59 25.70 -11.89
C TYR A 523 34.93 26.08 -12.50
N ALA A 524 35.37 25.38 -13.55
CA ALA A 524 36.60 25.71 -14.26
C ALA A 524 36.56 27.13 -14.88
N GLU A 525 35.43 27.53 -15.47
CA GLU A 525 35.21 28.90 -15.98
C GLU A 525 35.33 29.96 -14.86
N VAL A 526 34.73 29.68 -13.69
CA VAL A 526 34.87 30.58 -12.54
C VAL A 526 36.31 30.71 -12.09
N LEU A 527 37.05 29.60 -11.97
CA LEU A 527 38.46 29.61 -11.58
C LEU A 527 39.32 30.34 -12.61
N TYR A 528 39.07 30.11 -13.88
CA TYR A 528 39.78 30.79 -14.96
C TYR A 528 39.57 32.32 -14.90
N SER A 529 38.35 32.76 -14.68
CA SER A 529 38.01 34.17 -14.53
C SER A 529 38.67 34.85 -13.31
N LEU A 530 39.03 34.05 -12.30
CA LEU A 530 39.76 34.50 -11.11
C LEU A 530 41.29 34.46 -11.26
N GLY A 531 41.80 34.04 -12.44
CA GLY A 531 43.23 33.89 -12.69
C GLY A 531 43.84 32.60 -12.13
N GLU A 532 43.03 31.68 -11.65
CA GLU A 532 43.46 30.38 -11.08
C GLU A 532 43.58 29.33 -12.21
N TYR A 533 44.40 29.61 -13.20
CA TYR A 533 44.48 28.87 -14.47
C TYR A 533 44.81 27.39 -14.29
N ASP A 534 45.80 27.06 -13.45
CA ASP A 534 46.22 25.68 -13.26
C ASP A 534 45.05 24.82 -12.71
N MET A 535 44.31 25.34 -11.75
CA MET A 535 43.16 24.67 -11.18
C MET A 535 42.00 24.60 -12.19
N ALA A 536 41.76 25.63 -12.96
CA ALA A 536 40.74 25.62 -14.03
C ALA A 536 41.00 24.46 -15.01
N PHE A 537 42.24 24.28 -15.47
CA PHE A 537 42.59 23.19 -16.37
C PHE A 537 42.48 21.80 -15.73
N VAL A 538 42.71 21.67 -14.42
CA VAL A 538 42.45 20.41 -13.70
C VAL A 538 40.99 20.06 -13.80
N TYR A 539 40.06 20.99 -13.49
CA TYR A 539 38.64 20.74 -13.53
C TYR A 539 38.11 20.55 -14.95
N TRP A 540 38.59 21.28 -15.94
CA TRP A 540 38.24 21.00 -17.35
C TRP A 540 38.73 19.63 -17.83
N ASN A 541 39.89 19.15 -17.39
CA ASN A 541 40.32 17.79 -17.71
C ASN A 541 39.43 16.74 -17.06
N LEU A 542 38.94 16.97 -15.83
CA LEU A 542 37.95 16.11 -15.18
C LEU A 542 36.60 16.15 -15.91
N ALA A 543 36.17 17.36 -16.33
CA ALA A 543 34.96 17.51 -17.13
C ALA A 543 35.02 16.70 -18.42
N LEU A 544 36.14 16.79 -19.16
CA LEU A 544 36.37 16.02 -20.40
C LEU A 544 36.37 14.50 -20.19
N GLN A 545 36.75 14.01 -19.00
CA GLN A 545 36.71 12.59 -18.67
C GLN A 545 35.27 12.09 -18.34
N LYS A 546 34.42 12.99 -17.89
CA LYS A 546 33.05 12.71 -17.49
C LYS A 546 32.00 13.10 -18.55
N ASP A 547 32.42 13.84 -19.59
CA ASP A 547 31.51 14.35 -20.60
C ASP A 547 31.06 13.26 -21.57
N ASN A 548 29.76 12.98 -21.54
CA ASN A 548 29.06 12.06 -22.45
C ASN A 548 28.33 12.84 -23.57
N GLY A 549 28.73 14.09 -23.83
CA GLY A 549 28.05 14.99 -24.76
C GLY A 549 27.16 16.04 -24.08
N ASP A 550 27.19 16.12 -22.74
CA ASP A 550 26.41 17.08 -21.97
C ASP A 550 26.86 18.53 -22.13
N VAL A 551 28.16 18.74 -22.47
CA VAL A 551 28.74 20.08 -22.70
C VAL A 551 29.19 20.22 -24.16
N PRO A 552 28.35 20.79 -25.03
CA PRO A 552 28.66 20.96 -26.44
C PRO A 552 29.96 21.77 -26.65
N GLY A 553 30.92 21.22 -27.42
CA GLY A 553 32.14 21.90 -27.75
C GLY A 553 33.14 22.07 -26.60
N LEU A 554 33.04 21.28 -25.52
CA LEU A 554 33.89 21.36 -24.34
C LEU A 554 35.38 21.27 -24.71
N LYS A 555 35.76 20.36 -25.59
CA LYS A 555 37.14 20.13 -25.99
C LYS A 555 37.74 21.35 -26.69
N GLU A 556 37.01 21.89 -27.66
CA GLU A 556 37.39 23.08 -28.42
C GLU A 556 37.51 24.29 -27.49
N LYS A 557 36.57 24.44 -26.55
CA LYS A 557 36.61 25.50 -25.55
C LYS A 557 37.87 25.41 -24.68
N VAL A 558 38.18 24.24 -24.14
CA VAL A 558 39.37 24.04 -23.28
C VAL A 558 40.66 24.31 -24.05
N GLU A 559 40.75 23.91 -25.30
CA GLU A 559 41.93 24.20 -26.17
C GLU A 559 42.07 25.70 -26.41
N ALA A 560 40.97 26.42 -26.70
CA ALA A 560 40.98 27.87 -26.87
C ALA A 560 41.48 28.59 -25.61
N ARG A 561 40.94 28.21 -24.43
CA ARG A 561 41.38 28.77 -23.13
C ARG A 561 42.87 28.49 -22.84
N ARG A 562 43.37 27.32 -23.23
CA ARG A 562 44.79 26.97 -23.08
C ARG A 562 45.71 27.83 -23.94
N GLN A 563 45.26 28.21 -25.14
CA GLN A 563 45.98 29.13 -26.01
C GLN A 563 45.97 30.58 -25.48
N GLU A 564 44.84 31.02 -24.91
CA GLU A 564 44.72 32.35 -24.29
C GLU A 564 45.63 32.47 -23.06
N ALA A 565 45.68 31.46 -22.18
CA ALA A 565 46.51 31.47 -20.98
C ALA A 565 48.03 31.44 -21.25
N LYS A 566 48.47 31.12 -22.48
CA LYS A 566 49.89 31.15 -22.92
C LYS A 566 50.30 32.50 -23.45
N LYS A 567 49.38 33.40 -23.74
CA LYS A 567 49.63 34.76 -24.20
C LYS A 567 49.77 35.74 -23.05
#